data_909a41394200963aee92f878d0cd9199
#
_entry.id   909a41394200963aee92f878d0cd9199
#
_cell.length_a   1.000
_cell.length_b   1.000
_cell.length_c   1.000
_cell.angle_alpha   90.00
_cell.angle_beta   90.00
_cell.angle_gamma   90.00
#
_symmetry.space_group_name_H-M   'P 1'
#
loop_
_entity.id
_entity.type
_entity.pdbx_description
1 polymer ?
#
loop_
_entity_poly.entity_id
_entity_poly.type
_entity_poly.pdbx_seq_one_letter_code
_entity_poly.pdbx_strand_id
1 'polypeptide(L)'
;MRTKYHEYEEYHTSLDSLGRVVTSEGLFGGYNVIKKTIEAVEKNYVPITTINGEPYLAKRDLYPKTSKFNFEYKKEDTTSDLDVMMDLISLSDGKNNLITIAEKINVPVWDISPKQEH
;
A
#
# COMPACT_ATOMS: atom_id res chain seq x y z
N MET A 1 -0.09 9.98 -18.47
CA MET A 1 -0.97 9.60 -19.60
C MET A 1 -1.35 8.13 -19.41
N ARG A 2 -2.62 7.76 -19.56
CA ARG A 2 -3.11 6.39 -19.35
C ARG A 2 -3.10 5.55 -20.63
N THR A 3 -3.15 6.20 -21.78
CA THR A 3 -3.10 5.54 -23.08
C THR A 3 -1.88 6.06 -23.83
N LYS A 4 -1.14 5.19 -24.47
CA LYS A 4 0.02 5.59 -25.26
C LYS A 4 -0.39 6.34 -26.52
N TYR A 5 0.50 7.18 -26.99
CA TYR A 5 0.34 7.81 -28.29
C TYR A 5 0.20 6.73 -29.37
N HIS A 6 -0.62 6.99 -30.38
CA HIS A 6 -0.95 6.08 -31.48
C HIS A 6 -1.77 4.82 -31.13
N GLU A 7 -2.20 4.66 -29.87
CA GLU A 7 -3.02 3.53 -29.44
C GLU A 7 -4.52 3.86 -29.34
N TYR A 8 -4.94 5.09 -29.73
CA TYR A 8 -6.34 5.50 -29.77
C TYR A 8 -6.62 6.26 -31.07
N GLU A 9 -7.82 6.06 -31.62
CA GLU A 9 -8.22 6.53 -32.96
C GLU A 9 -8.26 8.05 -33.09
N GLU A 10 -8.56 8.75 -32.01
CA GLU A 10 -8.67 10.21 -31.99
C GLU A 10 -7.29 10.93 -32.02
N TYR A 11 -6.19 10.19 -31.85
CA TYR A 11 -4.86 10.76 -31.78
C TYR A 11 -4.53 11.61 -33.02
N HIS A 12 -4.06 12.83 -32.82
CA HIS A 12 -3.75 13.82 -33.87
C HIS A 12 -4.98 14.24 -34.72
N THR A 13 -6.19 14.10 -34.20
CA THR A 13 -7.43 14.56 -34.85
C THR A 13 -8.09 15.67 -34.02
N SER A 14 -9.06 16.39 -34.61
CA SER A 14 -9.92 17.34 -33.89
C SER A 14 -10.81 16.69 -32.82
N LEU A 15 -10.89 15.38 -32.81
CA LEU A 15 -11.66 14.59 -31.85
C LEU A 15 -10.87 14.31 -30.56
N ASP A 16 -9.55 14.55 -30.56
CA ASP A 16 -8.70 14.48 -29.35
C ASP A 16 -8.98 15.68 -28.45
N SER A 17 -10.09 15.65 -27.76
CA SER A 17 -10.65 16.78 -27.04
C SER A 17 -11.07 16.43 -25.62
N LEU A 18 -11.27 17.48 -24.80
CA LEU A 18 -11.83 17.38 -23.46
C LEU A 18 -13.25 16.76 -23.51
N GLY A 19 -13.50 15.84 -22.61
CA GLY A 19 -14.77 15.12 -22.48
C GLY A 19 -14.89 13.88 -23.38
N ARG A 20 -14.11 13.79 -24.46
CA ARG A 20 -14.07 12.63 -25.32
C ARG A 20 -12.88 11.70 -25.00
N VAL A 21 -11.67 12.19 -25.11
CA VAL A 21 -10.43 11.46 -24.82
C VAL A 21 -9.88 11.79 -23.44
N VAL A 22 -9.88 13.08 -23.10
CA VAL A 22 -9.43 13.56 -21.78
C VAL A 22 -10.65 13.71 -20.89
N THR A 23 -10.85 12.75 -19.98
CA THR A 23 -11.95 12.74 -19.02
C THR A 23 -11.48 13.15 -17.62
N SER A 24 -12.40 13.64 -16.79
CA SER A 24 -12.12 13.96 -15.38
C SER A 24 -11.60 12.75 -14.61
N GLU A 25 -12.15 11.56 -14.86
CA GLU A 25 -11.71 10.31 -14.26
C GLU A 25 -10.28 9.93 -14.69
N GLY A 26 -9.97 10.13 -15.98
CA GLY A 26 -8.62 9.91 -16.52
C GLY A 26 -7.58 10.82 -15.89
N LEU A 27 -7.90 12.11 -15.74
CA LEU A 27 -7.05 13.10 -15.07
C LEU A 27 -6.88 12.79 -13.59
N PHE A 28 -7.99 12.50 -12.89
CA PHE A 28 -7.95 12.14 -11.47
C PHE A 28 -7.16 10.85 -11.22
N GLY A 29 -7.32 9.85 -12.09
CA GLY A 29 -6.53 8.62 -12.03
C GLY A 29 -5.04 8.89 -12.20
N GLY A 30 -4.64 9.73 -13.14
CA GLY A 30 -3.25 10.16 -13.34
C GLY A 30 -2.70 10.92 -12.12
N TYR A 31 -3.47 11.87 -11.60
CA TYR A 31 -3.12 12.61 -10.39
C TYR A 31 -2.90 11.67 -9.19
N ASN A 32 -3.82 10.72 -8.96
CA ASN A 32 -3.70 9.79 -7.84
C ASN A 32 -2.47 8.89 -7.93
N VAL A 33 -2.09 8.44 -9.12
CA VAL A 33 -0.87 7.65 -9.30
C VAL A 33 0.35 8.48 -8.92
N ILE A 34 0.47 9.71 -9.42
CA ILE A 34 1.58 10.60 -9.09
C ILE A 34 1.63 10.89 -7.60
N LYS A 35 0.48 11.27 -7.01
CA LYS A 35 0.37 11.54 -5.57
C LYS A 35 0.83 10.35 -4.73
N LYS A 36 0.29 9.15 -4.98
CA LYS A 36 0.68 7.94 -4.25
C LYS A 36 2.15 7.58 -4.44
N THR A 37 2.70 7.81 -5.62
CA THR A 37 4.13 7.58 -5.87
C THR A 37 5.00 8.50 -5.01
N ILE A 38 4.66 9.80 -4.96
CA ILE A 38 5.37 10.77 -4.11
C ILE A 38 5.25 10.38 -2.64
N GLU A 39 4.04 10.09 -2.16
CA GLU A 39 3.80 9.65 -0.78
C GLU A 39 4.59 8.38 -0.42
N ALA A 40 4.68 7.42 -1.33
CA ALA A 40 5.45 6.20 -1.13
C ALA A 40 6.94 6.49 -0.99
N VAL A 41 7.49 7.41 -1.81
CA VAL A 41 8.91 7.80 -1.75
C VAL A 41 9.20 8.59 -0.47
N GLU A 42 8.35 9.55 -0.12
CA GLU A 42 8.51 10.35 1.11
C GLU A 42 8.44 9.53 2.38
N LYS A 43 7.60 8.49 2.40
CA LYS A 43 7.43 7.57 3.53
C LYS A 43 8.38 6.38 3.51
N ASN A 44 9.30 6.32 2.52
CA ASN A 44 10.23 5.21 2.38
C ASN A 44 11.45 5.40 3.29
N TYR A 45 11.35 4.88 4.50
CA TYR A 45 12.47 4.83 5.46
C TYR A 45 12.92 3.39 5.69
N VAL A 46 14.04 3.22 6.37
CA VAL A 46 14.58 1.91 6.78
C VAL A 46 14.19 1.67 8.24
N PRO A 47 13.17 0.85 8.52
CA PRO A 47 12.75 0.56 9.88
C PRO A 47 13.75 -0.37 10.56
N ILE A 48 13.91 -0.17 11.87
CA ILE A 48 14.68 -1.08 12.73
C ILE A 48 13.85 -1.44 13.96
N THR A 49 13.68 -2.73 14.19
CA THR A 49 13.02 -3.20 15.40
C THR A 49 13.96 -3.06 16.60
N THR A 50 13.43 -2.61 17.72
CA THR A 50 14.14 -2.59 19.01
C THR A 50 13.77 -3.80 19.88
N ILE A 51 12.98 -4.74 19.35
CA ILE A 51 12.51 -5.92 20.05
C ILE A 51 13.41 -7.10 19.68
N ASN A 52 14.04 -7.70 20.68
CA ASN A 52 14.80 -8.92 20.51
C ASN A 52 13.93 -10.12 20.87
N GLY A 53 13.38 -10.79 19.87
CA GLY A 53 12.50 -11.94 20.02
C GLY A 53 11.04 -11.62 19.72
N GLU A 54 10.12 -12.47 20.22
CA GLU A 54 8.69 -12.31 19.97
C GLU A 54 8.12 -11.09 20.70
N PRO A 55 7.41 -10.19 20.00
CA PRO A 55 6.84 -9.00 20.62
C PRO A 55 5.66 -9.36 21.52
N TYR A 56 5.66 -8.86 22.76
CA TYR A 56 4.51 -9.01 23.64
C TYR A 56 3.41 -8.00 23.30
N LEU A 57 2.65 -8.30 22.25
CA LEU A 57 1.63 -7.41 21.68
C LEU A 57 0.47 -7.14 22.64
N ALA A 58 0.10 -8.14 23.48
CA ALA A 58 -1.00 -8.00 24.46
C ALA A 58 -0.74 -6.86 25.46
N LYS A 59 0.51 -6.67 25.90
CA LYS A 59 0.88 -5.56 26.82
C LYS A 59 0.71 -4.17 26.18
N ARG A 60 0.70 -4.11 24.86
CA ARG A 60 0.61 -2.86 24.08
C ARG A 60 -0.77 -2.63 23.48
N ASP A 61 -1.75 -3.49 23.82
CA ASP A 61 -3.11 -3.48 23.27
C ASP A 61 -3.15 -3.55 21.72
N LEU A 62 -2.15 -4.21 21.15
CA LEU A 62 -1.98 -4.36 19.69
C LEU A 62 -2.59 -5.68 19.17
N TYR A 63 -3.14 -6.53 20.03
CA TYR A 63 -3.92 -7.66 19.57
C TYR A 63 -5.28 -7.20 19.04
N PRO A 64 -5.73 -7.74 17.91
CA PRO A 64 -7.08 -7.50 17.45
C PRO A 64 -8.08 -7.87 18.53
N LYS A 65 -8.97 -6.96 18.91
CA LYS A 65 -10.04 -7.21 19.89
C LYS A 65 -11.15 -8.04 19.23
N THR A 66 -10.84 -9.25 18.84
CA THR A 66 -11.85 -10.19 18.32
C THR A 66 -12.28 -11.13 19.44
N SER A 67 -13.37 -10.77 20.11
CA SER A 67 -14.06 -11.63 21.09
C SER A 67 -14.90 -12.74 20.43
N LYS A 68 -14.67 -13.07 19.16
CA LYS A 68 -15.35 -14.17 18.47
C LYS A 68 -14.30 -15.03 17.78
N PHE A 69 -13.89 -16.09 18.46
CA PHE A 69 -13.32 -17.28 17.84
C PHE A 69 -14.40 -17.91 16.93
N ASN A 70 -14.61 -17.37 15.76
CA ASN A 70 -15.25 -18.12 14.71
C ASN A 70 -14.16 -18.96 14.06
N PHE A 71 -14.16 -20.26 14.36
CA PHE A 71 -13.48 -21.28 13.61
C PHE A 71 -14.14 -21.46 12.22
N GLU A 72 -14.40 -20.39 11.50
CA GLU A 72 -14.67 -20.48 10.08
C GLU A 72 -13.31 -20.46 9.38
N TYR A 73 -13.03 -21.55 8.69
CA TYR A 73 -11.90 -21.72 7.78
C TYR A 73 -11.71 -20.43 6.99
N LYS A 74 -10.68 -19.66 7.30
CA LYS A 74 -10.30 -18.51 6.48
C LYS A 74 -10.03 -19.01 5.08
N LYS A 75 -10.74 -18.49 4.09
CA LYS A 75 -10.33 -18.58 2.70
C LYS A 75 -8.86 -18.15 2.61
N GLU A 76 -8.06 -18.94 1.92
CA GLU A 76 -6.59 -18.88 1.83
C GLU A 76 -5.97 -17.54 1.35
N ASP A 77 -6.76 -16.48 1.15
CA ASP A 77 -6.31 -15.25 0.49
C ASP A 77 -6.39 -13.95 1.33
N THR A 78 -6.70 -14.02 2.62
CA THR A 78 -6.71 -12.79 3.45
C THR A 78 -5.63 -12.87 4.53
N THR A 79 -4.48 -12.27 4.26
CA THR A 79 -3.47 -11.97 5.28
C THR A 79 -4.12 -11.12 6.37
N SER A 80 -4.07 -11.56 7.63
CA SER A 80 -4.67 -10.78 8.73
C SER A 80 -3.78 -9.58 9.05
N ASP A 81 -4.36 -8.51 9.58
CA ASP A 81 -3.60 -7.32 10.03
C ASP A 81 -2.50 -7.70 11.03
N LEU A 82 -2.72 -8.76 11.81
CA LEU A 82 -1.73 -9.30 12.74
C LEU A 82 -0.54 -9.92 11.99
N ASP A 83 -0.80 -10.71 10.94
CA ASP A 83 0.25 -11.34 10.14
C ASP A 83 1.10 -10.26 9.45
N VAL A 84 0.46 -9.24 8.86
CA VAL A 84 1.15 -8.08 8.25
C VAL A 84 2.04 -7.38 9.27
N MET A 85 1.53 -7.15 10.49
CA MET A 85 2.31 -6.50 11.56
C MET A 85 3.50 -7.35 12.00
N MET A 86 3.32 -8.65 12.16
CA MET A 86 4.40 -9.58 12.54
C MET A 86 5.47 -9.67 11.45
N ASP A 87 5.07 -9.75 10.19
CA ASP A 87 5.97 -9.74 9.05
C ASP A 87 6.74 -8.42 8.94
N LEU A 88 6.05 -7.29 9.14
CA LEU A 88 6.68 -5.97 9.18
C LEU A 88 7.75 -5.90 10.27
N ILE A 89 7.45 -6.34 11.48
CA ILE A 89 8.40 -6.36 12.61
C ILE A 89 9.59 -7.26 12.27
N SER A 90 9.35 -8.46 11.74
CA SER A 90 10.41 -9.43 11.43
C SER A 90 11.37 -8.95 10.33
N LEU A 91 10.86 -8.19 9.35
CA LEU A 91 11.64 -7.63 8.24
C LEU A 91 12.26 -6.27 8.53
N SER A 92 11.94 -5.67 9.68
CA SER A 92 12.51 -4.40 10.15
C SER A 92 13.90 -4.60 10.76
N ASP A 93 14.84 -4.99 9.93
CA ASP A 93 16.21 -5.39 10.29
C ASP A 93 17.25 -4.24 10.18
N GLY A 94 16.80 -3.04 9.84
CA GLY A 94 17.68 -1.89 9.58
C GLY A 94 18.38 -1.92 8.22
N LYS A 95 18.02 -2.86 7.31
CA LYS A 95 18.59 -2.97 5.97
C LYS A 95 17.53 -2.85 4.90
N ASN A 96 16.35 -3.43 5.13
CA ASN A 96 15.22 -3.34 4.22
C ASN A 96 14.53 -1.99 4.40
N ASN A 97 14.26 -1.27 3.32
CA ASN A 97 13.40 -0.10 3.36
C ASN A 97 11.91 -0.51 3.29
N LEU A 98 11.01 0.42 3.63
CA LEU A 98 9.59 0.14 3.74
C LEU A 98 8.97 -0.36 2.43
N ILE A 99 9.39 0.16 1.27
CA ILE A 99 8.93 -0.30 -0.04
C ILE A 99 9.35 -1.75 -0.27
N THR A 100 10.60 -2.10 0.04
CA THR A 100 11.09 -3.48 -0.09
C THR A 100 10.35 -4.44 0.83
N ILE A 101 10.02 -4.01 2.06
CA ILE A 101 9.21 -4.82 2.97
C ILE A 101 7.81 -5.01 2.41
N ALA A 102 7.15 -3.94 1.96
CA ALA A 102 5.82 -3.98 1.35
C ALA A 102 5.74 -4.97 0.18
N GLU A 103 6.77 -4.97 -0.68
CA GLU A 103 6.89 -5.89 -1.79
C GLU A 103 7.02 -7.35 -1.32
N LYS A 104 7.86 -7.61 -0.31
CA LYS A 104 8.06 -8.96 0.24
C LYS A 104 6.81 -9.56 0.87
N ILE A 105 6.02 -8.74 1.58
CA ILE A 105 4.78 -9.18 2.23
C ILE A 105 3.54 -9.05 1.34
N ASN A 106 3.73 -8.59 0.10
CA ASN A 106 2.68 -8.39 -0.91
C ASN A 106 1.53 -7.48 -0.42
N VAL A 107 1.88 -6.40 0.28
CA VAL A 107 0.94 -5.39 0.79
C VAL A 107 1.35 -4.02 0.28
N PRO A 108 0.41 -3.15 -0.13
CA PRO A 108 0.74 -1.79 -0.57
C PRO A 108 1.48 -1.00 0.52
N VAL A 109 2.53 -0.27 0.15
CA VAL A 109 3.36 0.49 1.10
C VAL A 109 2.58 1.52 1.93
N TRP A 110 1.51 2.09 1.37
CA TRP A 110 0.65 3.04 2.09
C TRP A 110 -0.23 2.40 3.18
N ASP A 111 -0.42 1.07 3.16
CA ASP A 111 -1.17 0.34 4.17
C ASP A 111 -0.31 -0.01 5.39
N ILE A 112 1.01 -0.10 5.20
CA ILE A 112 1.99 -0.37 6.26
C ILE A 112 2.73 0.88 6.75
N SER A 113 2.58 2.02 6.07
CA SER A 113 3.20 3.27 6.49
C SER A 113 2.43 3.89 7.68
N PRO A 114 3.12 4.56 8.62
CA PRO A 114 2.45 5.27 9.72
C PRO A 114 1.41 6.27 9.16
N LYS A 115 0.20 6.23 9.70
CA LYS A 115 -0.79 7.26 9.40
C LYS A 115 -0.31 8.56 10.04
N GLN A 116 -0.16 9.62 9.24
CA GLN A 116 0.06 10.94 9.80
C GLN A 116 -1.25 11.39 10.46
N GLU A 117 -1.23 11.50 11.79
CA GLU A 117 -2.25 12.25 12.50
C GLU A 117 -2.04 13.74 12.17
N HIS A 118 -3.01 14.33 11.49
CA HIS A 118 -3.06 15.78 11.23
C HIS A 118 -3.80 16.47 12.35
#